data_c65fb44e0455826f9bf1c0e4501c294d
#
_entry.id   c65fb44e0455826f9bf1c0e4501c294d
#
_cell.length_a   1.000
_cell.length_b   1.000
_cell.length_c   1.000
_cell.angle_alpha   90.00
_cell.angle_beta   90.00
_cell.angle_gamma   90.00
#
_symmetry.space_group_name_H-M   'P 1'
#
loop_
_entity.id
_entity.type
_entity.pdbx_description
1 polymer ?
#
loop_
_entity_poly.entity_id
_entity_poly.type
_entity_poly.pdbx_seq_one_letter_code
_entity_poly.pdbx_strand_id
1 'polypeptide(L)'
;RANRKGHLTLYLRGLGGLVRAAGDLAKEDKAELVLEKHVKEAKKLARTLEQQMADKYIERKKEYEVIVTSGRRVGRVNGLAVIGGGAAFSGILLPIEAEVTPGGEQKEIVATGKLGEIAKEAVKNVSAIVKKFFGEDIKQSHDIYVQFLQTHDGVEGDSASIAVATAIISALKNVPIKQEYAMTGSLSVRGEVLPIGGVSAKIEAAIDAGIKNVIVPKSNVQDIVLTPERLKKIKILPVETILQVLKEALDWTGKESILKQMQGA
;
A
#
# COMPACT_ATOMS: atom_id res chain seq x y z
N ARG A 1 6.97 17.87 2.10
CA ARG A 1 8.05 17.10 2.75
C ARG A 1 7.92 16.97 4.27
N ALA A 2 6.98 17.68 4.89
CA ALA A 2 6.64 17.48 6.31
C ALA A 2 5.75 16.25 6.55
N ASN A 3 5.33 15.53 5.51
CA ASN A 3 4.43 14.37 5.52
C ASN A 3 3.07 14.63 6.20
N ARG A 4 2.76 15.89 6.49
CA ARG A 4 1.53 16.29 7.15
C ARG A 4 1.07 17.66 6.63
N LYS A 5 -0.20 17.78 6.28
CA LYS A 5 -0.78 19.04 5.80
C LYS A 5 -0.69 20.11 6.90
N GLY A 6 -0.28 21.33 6.52
CA GLY A 6 -0.16 22.45 7.46
C GLY A 6 1.10 22.44 8.35
N HIS A 7 2.00 21.49 8.18
CA HIS A 7 3.27 21.43 8.91
C HIS A 7 4.45 21.77 8.01
N LEU A 8 5.50 22.38 8.60
CA LEU A 8 6.75 22.66 7.94
C LEU A 8 7.73 21.51 8.17
N THR A 9 8.59 21.27 7.17
CA THR A 9 9.65 20.27 7.30
C THR A 9 10.80 20.78 8.12
N LEU A 10 11.38 19.94 8.98
CA LEU A 10 12.65 20.19 9.65
C LEU A 10 13.85 19.69 8.81
N TYR A 11 13.61 19.08 7.65
CA TYR A 11 14.67 18.61 6.75
C TYR A 11 15.19 19.75 5.88
N LEU A 12 15.93 20.67 6.52
CA LEU A 12 16.41 21.91 5.92
C LEU A 12 17.40 21.70 4.76
N ARG A 13 18.20 20.63 4.79
CA ARG A 13 19.12 20.28 3.69
C ARG A 13 18.38 20.04 2.38
N GLY A 14 17.32 19.22 2.41
CA GLY A 14 16.50 18.96 1.23
C GLY A 14 15.71 20.18 0.76
N LEU A 15 15.26 21.02 1.69
CA LEU A 15 14.60 22.28 1.36
C LEU A 15 15.58 23.24 0.67
N GLY A 16 16.80 23.41 1.21
CA GLY A 16 17.84 24.25 0.61
C GLY A 16 18.26 23.77 -0.78
N GLY A 17 18.30 22.47 -1.02
CA GLY A 17 18.52 21.90 -2.35
C GLY A 17 17.42 22.28 -3.35
N LEU A 18 16.16 22.18 -2.93
CA LEU A 18 15.01 22.59 -3.76
C LEU A 18 15.05 24.09 -4.08
N VAL A 19 15.36 24.94 -3.11
CA VAL A 19 15.45 26.40 -3.29
C VAL A 19 16.55 26.74 -4.31
N ARG A 20 17.73 26.12 -4.20
CA ARG A 20 18.83 26.33 -5.16
C ARG A 20 18.44 25.90 -6.56
N ALA A 21 17.91 24.70 -6.73
CA ALA A 21 17.46 24.23 -8.04
C ALA A 21 16.37 25.12 -8.66
N ALA A 22 15.45 25.64 -7.85
CA ALA A 22 14.45 26.59 -8.33
C ALA A 22 15.07 27.94 -8.73
N GLY A 23 16.11 28.39 -8.03
CA GLY A 23 16.88 29.57 -8.38
C GLY A 23 17.65 29.43 -9.68
N ASP A 24 18.24 28.26 -9.93
CA ASP A 24 18.95 27.98 -11.18
C ASP A 24 17.99 27.97 -12.38
N LEU A 25 16.82 27.34 -12.25
CA LEU A 25 15.77 27.37 -13.27
C LEU A 25 15.25 28.80 -13.54
N ALA A 26 15.11 29.63 -12.50
CA ALA A 26 14.72 31.03 -12.68
C ALA A 26 15.77 31.83 -13.46
N LYS A 27 17.07 31.56 -13.24
CA LYS A 27 18.17 32.16 -14.01
C LYS A 27 18.15 31.70 -15.47
N GLU A 28 17.92 30.43 -15.74
CA GLU A 28 17.79 29.91 -17.10
C GLU A 28 16.63 30.59 -17.86
N ASP A 29 15.49 30.79 -17.17
CA ASP A 29 14.33 31.51 -17.67
C ASP A 29 14.54 33.05 -17.74
N LYS A 30 15.69 33.58 -17.31
CA LYS A 30 15.98 35.01 -17.18
C LYS A 30 14.92 35.76 -16.34
N ALA A 31 14.34 35.11 -15.36
CA ALA A 31 13.36 35.67 -14.47
C ALA A 31 14.04 36.41 -13.30
N GLU A 32 13.54 37.59 -12.94
CA GLU A 32 14.06 38.37 -11.81
C GLU A 32 13.77 37.71 -10.46
N LEU A 33 12.69 36.91 -10.38
CA LEU A 33 12.25 36.25 -9.16
C LEU A 33 11.98 34.77 -9.40
N VAL A 34 12.15 33.96 -8.35
CA VAL A 34 11.74 32.56 -8.37
C VAL A 34 10.21 32.48 -8.28
N LEU A 35 9.58 32.00 -9.36
CA LEU A 35 8.13 31.82 -9.45
C LEU A 35 7.74 30.39 -9.03
N GLU A 36 6.43 30.20 -8.76
CA GLU A 36 5.87 28.88 -8.43
C GLU A 36 6.21 27.81 -9.48
N LYS A 37 6.22 28.16 -10.78
CA LYS A 37 6.61 27.25 -11.87
C LYS A 37 8.01 26.66 -11.67
N HIS A 38 8.99 27.52 -11.27
CA HIS A 38 10.37 27.10 -11.05
C HIS A 38 10.49 26.12 -9.88
N VAL A 39 9.73 26.36 -8.79
CA VAL A 39 9.68 25.45 -7.63
C VAL A 39 9.05 24.11 -8.00
N LYS A 40 7.98 24.13 -8.80
CA LYS A 40 7.32 22.91 -9.29
C LYS A 40 8.24 22.09 -10.19
N GLU A 41 8.97 22.75 -11.09
CA GLU A 41 9.92 22.09 -11.98
C GLU A 41 11.13 21.57 -11.22
N ALA A 42 11.71 22.36 -10.34
CA ALA A 42 12.80 21.94 -9.46
C ALA A 42 12.41 20.70 -8.62
N LYS A 43 11.16 20.60 -8.17
CA LYS A 43 10.66 19.42 -7.46
C LYS A 43 10.69 18.16 -8.32
N LYS A 44 10.44 18.28 -9.63
CA LYS A 44 10.49 17.15 -10.57
C LYS A 44 11.93 16.73 -10.87
N LEU A 45 12.85 17.70 -11.04
CA LEU A 45 14.24 17.46 -11.39
C LEU A 45 15.06 17.00 -10.18
N ALA A 46 14.84 17.60 -8.99
CA ALA A 46 15.55 17.27 -7.75
C ALA A 46 15.00 16.00 -7.09
N ARG A 47 15.01 14.89 -7.80
CA ARG A 47 14.62 13.58 -7.28
C ARG A 47 15.70 13.03 -6.37
N THR A 48 15.31 12.50 -5.21
CA THR A 48 16.23 11.80 -4.33
C THR A 48 16.59 10.44 -4.93
N LEU A 49 17.70 9.84 -4.45
CA LEU A 49 18.11 8.51 -4.88
C LEU A 49 16.99 7.47 -4.64
N GLU A 50 16.33 7.54 -3.49
CA GLU A 50 15.22 6.66 -3.12
C GLU A 50 14.05 6.78 -4.11
N GLN A 51 13.74 7.99 -4.58
CA GLN A 51 12.71 8.21 -5.59
C GLN A 51 13.11 7.60 -6.94
N GLN A 52 14.36 7.76 -7.34
CA GLN A 52 14.86 7.17 -8.59
C GLN A 52 14.88 5.64 -8.52
N MET A 53 15.24 5.08 -7.37
CA MET A 53 15.17 3.62 -7.13
C MET A 53 13.73 3.11 -7.17
N ALA A 54 12.78 3.83 -6.54
CA ALA A 54 11.38 3.47 -6.55
C ALA A 54 10.78 3.49 -7.96
N ASP A 55 11.12 4.50 -8.77
CA ASP A 55 10.66 4.58 -10.17
C ASP A 55 11.16 3.39 -10.99
N LYS A 56 12.47 3.08 -10.90
CA LYS A 56 13.06 1.91 -11.58
C LYS A 56 12.47 0.59 -11.09
N TYR A 57 12.17 0.50 -9.80
CA TYR A 57 11.53 -0.69 -9.23
C TYR A 57 10.11 -0.90 -9.82
N ILE A 58 9.32 0.17 -9.91
CA ILE A 58 7.97 0.10 -10.49
C ILE A 58 8.05 -0.22 -11.99
N GLU A 59 8.93 0.47 -12.73
CA GLU A 59 9.14 0.25 -14.17
C GLU A 59 9.50 -1.21 -14.48
N ARG A 60 10.51 -1.73 -13.76
CA ARG A 60 10.97 -3.12 -13.92
C ARG A 60 9.88 -4.15 -13.58
N LYS A 61 9.10 -3.92 -12.51
CA LYS A 61 8.00 -4.82 -12.15
C LYS A 61 6.83 -4.78 -13.15
N LYS A 62 6.61 -3.65 -13.81
CA LYS A 62 5.65 -3.55 -14.91
C LYS A 62 6.14 -4.31 -16.14
N GLU A 63 7.40 -4.13 -16.51
CA GLU A 63 8.03 -4.80 -17.65
C GLU A 63 7.94 -6.33 -17.53
N TYR A 64 8.15 -6.89 -16.32
CA TYR A 64 8.02 -8.32 -16.06
C TYR A 64 6.60 -8.77 -15.66
N GLU A 65 5.58 -7.93 -15.88
CA GLU A 65 4.17 -8.21 -15.54
C GLU A 65 3.93 -8.66 -14.08
N VAL A 66 4.84 -8.33 -13.18
CA VAL A 66 4.67 -8.60 -11.74
C VAL A 66 3.61 -7.69 -11.12
N ILE A 67 3.42 -6.47 -11.66
CA ILE A 67 2.38 -5.54 -11.27
C ILE A 67 1.18 -5.74 -12.20
N VAL A 68 0.06 -6.19 -11.63
CA VAL A 68 -1.21 -6.37 -12.34
C VAL A 68 -2.18 -5.28 -11.87
N THR A 69 -2.66 -4.46 -12.80
CA THR A 69 -3.52 -3.30 -12.50
C THR A 69 -4.93 -3.42 -13.06
N SER A 70 -5.30 -4.58 -13.58
CA SER A 70 -6.62 -4.85 -14.15
C SER A 70 -7.01 -6.32 -14.03
N GLY A 71 -8.29 -6.60 -14.17
CA GLY A 71 -8.83 -7.96 -14.07
C GLY A 71 -9.12 -8.39 -12.63
N ARG A 72 -9.30 -9.70 -12.46
CA ARG A 72 -9.70 -10.34 -11.21
C ARG A 72 -8.75 -11.49 -10.89
N ARG A 73 -8.23 -11.54 -9.66
CA ARG A 73 -7.33 -12.61 -9.20
C ARG A 73 -7.71 -13.05 -7.80
N VAL A 74 -7.80 -14.35 -7.57
CA VAL A 74 -7.97 -14.90 -6.23
C VAL A 74 -6.61 -14.90 -5.52
N GLY A 75 -6.61 -14.54 -4.24
CA GLY A 75 -5.42 -14.56 -3.40
C GLY A 75 -4.35 -13.54 -3.74
N ARG A 76 -4.53 -12.67 -4.76
CA ARG A 76 -3.52 -11.69 -5.18
C ARG A 76 -3.97 -10.26 -4.98
N VAL A 77 -3.17 -9.45 -4.29
CA VAL A 77 -3.48 -8.06 -3.93
C VAL A 77 -2.29 -7.15 -4.20
N ASN A 78 -2.57 -5.90 -4.53
CA ASN A 78 -1.57 -4.84 -4.61
C ASN A 78 -1.49 -4.10 -3.27
N GLY A 79 -0.52 -4.46 -2.44
CA GLY A 79 -0.15 -3.70 -1.24
C GLY A 79 0.70 -2.48 -1.60
N LEU A 80 0.88 -1.58 -0.63
CA LEU A 80 1.73 -0.40 -0.75
C LEU A 80 2.71 -0.33 0.43
N ALA A 81 3.97 -0.11 0.13
CA ALA A 81 5.03 0.04 1.11
C ALA A 81 5.85 1.32 0.85
N VAL A 82 6.83 1.59 1.68
CA VAL A 82 7.83 2.64 1.47
C VAL A 82 9.23 2.03 1.50
N ILE A 83 10.12 2.59 0.70
CA ILE A 83 11.56 2.30 0.74
C ILE A 83 12.32 3.56 1.14
N GLY A 84 13.52 3.38 1.72
CA GLY A 84 14.33 4.47 2.26
C GLY A 84 14.11 4.66 3.75
N GLY A 85 14.82 5.62 4.34
CA GLY A 85 14.78 5.90 5.77
C GLY A 85 14.96 7.38 6.09
N GLY A 86 14.59 7.76 7.31
CA GLY A 86 14.71 9.14 7.78
C GLY A 86 13.75 10.10 7.07
N ALA A 87 14.29 11.19 6.53
CA ALA A 87 13.51 12.28 5.93
C ALA A 87 13.17 12.06 4.44
N ALA A 88 13.72 11.02 3.80
CA ALA A 88 13.50 10.73 2.38
C ALA A 88 13.10 9.26 2.22
N PHE A 89 11.83 9.03 1.94
CA PHE A 89 11.32 7.73 1.54
C PHE A 89 10.41 7.89 0.32
N SER A 90 10.34 6.83 -0.48
CA SER A 90 9.47 6.73 -1.64
C SER A 90 8.52 5.57 -1.51
N GLY A 91 7.31 5.72 -2.03
CA GLY A 91 6.34 4.65 -2.09
C GLY A 91 6.70 3.62 -3.15
N ILE A 92 6.34 2.38 -2.89
CA ILE A 92 6.40 1.29 -3.87
C ILE A 92 5.11 0.48 -3.84
N LEU A 93 4.78 -0.12 -4.99
CA LEU A 93 3.75 -1.14 -5.08
C LEU A 93 4.34 -2.49 -4.66
N LEU A 94 3.67 -3.16 -3.75
CA LEU A 94 4.09 -4.41 -3.15
C LEU A 94 3.02 -5.49 -3.42
N PRO A 95 3.14 -6.27 -4.50
CA PRO A 95 2.23 -7.36 -4.75
C PRO A 95 2.40 -8.46 -3.70
N ILE A 96 1.27 -8.95 -3.17
CA ILE A 96 1.20 -10.00 -2.15
C ILE A 96 0.28 -11.09 -2.69
N GLU A 97 0.71 -12.34 -2.53
CA GLU A 97 -0.09 -13.52 -2.85
C GLU A 97 -0.34 -14.35 -1.61
N ALA A 98 -1.53 -14.92 -1.53
CA ALA A 98 -1.90 -15.89 -0.51
C ALA A 98 -2.48 -17.13 -1.18
N GLU A 99 -2.08 -18.29 -0.69
CA GLU A 99 -2.59 -19.60 -1.09
C GLU A 99 -3.07 -20.34 0.14
N VAL A 100 -4.19 -21.03 0.02
CA VAL A 100 -4.79 -21.84 1.08
C VAL A 100 -4.94 -23.25 0.56
N THR A 101 -4.25 -24.19 1.19
CA THR A 101 -4.27 -25.61 0.80
C THR A 101 -4.94 -26.46 1.88
N PRO A 102 -5.63 -27.55 1.52
CA PRO A 102 -6.05 -28.55 2.51
C PRO A 102 -4.84 -29.11 3.24
N GLY A 103 -4.93 -29.21 4.54
CA GLY A 103 -3.82 -29.65 5.39
C GLY A 103 -4.18 -29.47 6.85
N GLY A 104 -3.32 -28.85 7.61
CA GLY A 104 -3.45 -28.63 9.04
C GLY A 104 -2.20 -29.08 9.78
N GLU A 105 -1.13 -29.40 9.03
CA GLU A 105 0.19 -29.72 9.60
C GLU A 105 0.90 -28.47 10.07
N GLN A 106 0.72 -27.34 9.35
CA GLN A 106 1.29 -26.06 9.73
C GLN A 106 0.37 -25.35 10.74
N LYS A 107 0.84 -25.20 11.97
CA LYS A 107 0.08 -24.52 13.04
C LYS A 107 0.05 -23.01 12.92
N GLU A 108 0.81 -22.42 12.00
CA GLU A 108 0.92 -20.98 11.79
C GLU A 108 0.83 -20.63 10.30
N ILE A 109 0.43 -19.38 10.01
CA ILE A 109 0.51 -18.86 8.65
C ILE A 109 1.98 -18.74 8.24
N VAL A 110 2.35 -19.40 7.15
CA VAL A 110 3.70 -19.36 6.60
C VAL A 110 3.84 -18.13 5.72
N ALA A 111 4.63 -17.16 6.16
CA ALA A 111 4.88 -15.94 5.41
C ALA A 111 6.32 -15.89 4.91
N THR A 112 6.51 -15.64 3.61
CA THR A 112 7.81 -15.58 2.92
C THR A 112 8.03 -14.21 2.26
N GLY A 113 9.29 -13.88 1.91
CA GLY A 113 9.66 -12.62 1.26
C GLY A 113 10.51 -11.70 2.13
N LYS A 114 11.42 -12.25 2.95
CA LYS A 114 12.31 -11.50 3.86
C LYS A 114 11.55 -10.52 4.77
N LEU A 115 10.56 -11.03 5.50
CA LEU A 115 9.77 -10.23 6.42
C LEU A 115 10.52 -9.97 7.72
N GLY A 116 10.51 -8.71 8.18
CA GLY A 116 10.91 -8.34 9.53
C GLY A 116 9.91 -8.80 10.59
N GLU A 117 10.26 -8.68 11.86
CA GLU A 117 9.46 -9.22 12.98
C GLU A 117 8.07 -8.59 13.06
N ILE A 118 7.93 -7.26 12.87
CA ILE A 118 6.64 -6.56 12.91
C ILE A 118 5.71 -7.05 11.78
N ALA A 119 6.27 -7.28 10.58
CA ALA A 119 5.50 -7.80 9.46
C ALA A 119 5.02 -9.24 9.70
N LYS A 120 5.84 -10.07 10.35
CA LYS A 120 5.45 -11.43 10.75
C LYS A 120 4.35 -11.42 11.82
N GLU A 121 4.44 -10.53 12.80
CA GLU A 121 3.39 -10.35 13.81
C GLU A 121 2.08 -9.89 13.18
N ALA A 122 2.13 -8.97 12.21
CA ALA A 122 0.96 -8.51 11.47
C ALA A 122 0.25 -9.67 10.76
N VAL A 123 1.00 -10.59 10.15
CA VAL A 123 0.45 -11.81 9.54
C VAL A 123 -0.21 -12.72 10.59
N LYS A 124 0.39 -12.87 11.77
CA LYS A 124 -0.21 -13.63 12.88
C LYS A 124 -1.53 -13.02 13.37
N ASN A 125 -1.60 -11.70 13.47
CA ASN A 125 -2.81 -10.99 13.90
C ASN A 125 -3.98 -11.20 12.93
N VAL A 126 -3.71 -11.32 11.63
CA VAL A 126 -4.75 -11.62 10.62
C VAL A 126 -5.45 -12.94 10.91
N SER A 127 -4.77 -13.94 11.47
CA SER A 127 -5.40 -15.23 11.80
C SER A 127 -6.52 -15.11 12.83
N ALA A 128 -6.44 -14.16 13.76
CA ALA A 128 -7.51 -13.90 14.72
C ALA A 128 -8.77 -13.34 14.05
N ILE A 129 -8.59 -12.46 13.04
CA ILE A 129 -9.68 -11.86 12.28
C ILE A 129 -10.38 -12.90 11.42
N VAL A 130 -9.61 -13.75 10.75
CA VAL A 130 -10.17 -14.83 9.92
C VAL A 130 -11.00 -15.80 10.80
N LYS A 131 -10.50 -16.15 11.97
CA LYS A 131 -11.25 -16.96 12.94
C LYS A 131 -12.53 -16.27 13.42
N LYS A 132 -12.49 -14.97 13.68
CA LYS A 132 -13.65 -14.19 14.07
C LYS A 132 -14.76 -14.24 13.02
N PHE A 133 -14.43 -14.05 11.74
CA PHE A 133 -15.42 -13.99 10.67
C PHE A 133 -16.00 -15.35 10.28
N PHE A 134 -15.24 -16.40 10.40
CA PHE A 134 -15.65 -17.70 9.85
C PHE A 134 -15.85 -18.78 10.90
N GLY A 135 -15.56 -18.50 12.18
CA GLY A 135 -15.84 -19.42 13.29
C GLY A 135 -15.04 -20.73 13.26
N GLU A 136 -14.32 -20.99 12.20
CA GLU A 136 -13.53 -22.20 11.97
C GLU A 136 -12.14 -22.06 12.55
N ASP A 137 -11.60 -23.11 13.15
CA ASP A 137 -10.15 -23.17 13.38
C ASP A 137 -9.46 -23.54 12.07
N ILE A 138 -9.26 -22.54 11.23
CA ILE A 138 -8.69 -22.69 9.88
C ILE A 138 -7.33 -23.40 9.94
N LYS A 139 -6.57 -23.18 11.01
CA LYS A 139 -5.28 -23.82 11.21
C LYS A 139 -5.35 -25.33 11.41
N GLN A 140 -6.51 -25.88 11.76
CA GLN A 140 -6.71 -27.34 11.91
C GLN A 140 -7.06 -28.04 10.61
N SER A 141 -7.55 -27.30 9.62
CA SER A 141 -8.04 -27.85 8.36
C SER A 141 -7.31 -27.35 7.10
N HIS A 142 -6.53 -26.26 7.23
CA HIS A 142 -5.86 -25.65 6.09
C HIS A 142 -4.47 -25.12 6.48
N ASP A 143 -3.55 -25.23 5.53
CA ASP A 143 -2.28 -24.53 5.57
C ASP A 143 -2.38 -23.24 4.76
N ILE A 144 -1.90 -22.12 5.32
CA ILE A 144 -1.98 -20.79 4.71
C ILE A 144 -0.58 -20.29 4.42
N TYR A 145 -0.32 -19.99 3.17
CA TYR A 145 0.94 -19.43 2.69
C TYR A 145 0.73 -18.00 2.20
N VAL A 146 1.62 -17.09 2.61
CA VAL A 146 1.61 -15.70 2.16
C VAL A 146 2.97 -15.35 1.62
N GLN A 147 3.03 -14.82 0.41
CA GLN A 147 4.27 -14.40 -0.22
C GLN A 147 4.23 -12.92 -0.61
N PHE A 148 5.23 -12.18 -0.17
CA PHE A 148 5.51 -10.83 -0.64
C PHE A 148 6.43 -10.93 -1.85
N LEU A 149 5.91 -10.61 -3.04
CA LEU A 149 6.60 -10.87 -4.29
C LEU A 149 7.81 -9.95 -4.50
N GLN A 150 8.98 -10.57 -4.80
CA GLN A 150 10.22 -9.87 -5.17
C GLN A 150 10.65 -8.78 -4.16
N THR A 151 10.66 -9.11 -2.89
CA THR A 151 11.13 -8.23 -1.81
C THR A 151 12.60 -8.54 -1.48
N HIS A 152 13.52 -8.06 -2.32
CA HIS A 152 14.95 -8.33 -2.14
C HIS A 152 15.54 -7.62 -0.91
N ASP A 153 15.05 -6.42 -0.61
CA ASP A 153 15.55 -5.55 0.47
C ASP A 153 14.84 -5.76 1.81
N GLY A 154 13.89 -6.71 1.87
CA GLY A 154 13.07 -6.96 3.04
C GLY A 154 11.84 -6.05 3.13
N VAL A 155 10.88 -6.47 3.96
CA VAL A 155 9.67 -5.71 4.29
C VAL A 155 9.56 -5.63 5.79
N GLU A 156 9.43 -4.42 6.32
CA GLU A 156 9.23 -4.17 7.74
C GLU A 156 7.98 -3.33 7.96
N GLY A 157 7.38 -3.49 9.14
CA GLY A 157 6.17 -2.78 9.53
C GLY A 157 4.88 -3.52 9.22
N ASP A 158 3.81 -3.05 9.82
CA ASP A 158 2.47 -3.64 9.80
C ASP A 158 1.53 -3.01 8.77
N SER A 159 2.02 -2.05 7.99
CA SER A 159 1.18 -1.26 7.06
C SER A 159 0.62 -2.04 5.87
N ALA A 160 1.03 -3.29 5.69
CA ALA A 160 0.47 -4.23 4.71
C ALA A 160 -0.61 -5.16 5.28
N SER A 161 -0.98 -5.03 6.57
CA SER A 161 -1.87 -5.96 7.27
C SER A 161 -3.22 -6.11 6.60
N ILE A 162 -3.85 -5.00 6.14
CA ILE A 162 -5.14 -5.09 5.43
C ILE A 162 -4.99 -5.80 4.08
N ALA A 163 -3.85 -5.68 3.40
CA ALA A 163 -3.58 -6.38 2.15
C ALA A 163 -3.41 -7.88 2.38
N VAL A 164 -2.64 -8.26 3.40
CA VAL A 164 -2.47 -9.67 3.81
C VAL A 164 -3.82 -10.29 4.18
N ALA A 165 -4.63 -9.62 5.01
CA ALA A 165 -5.96 -10.08 5.38
C ALA A 165 -6.86 -10.28 4.16
N THR A 166 -6.84 -9.33 3.23
CA THR A 166 -7.65 -9.38 2.00
C THR A 166 -7.21 -10.55 1.11
N ALA A 167 -5.90 -10.77 0.95
CA ALA A 167 -5.37 -11.89 0.15
C ALA A 167 -5.77 -13.24 0.75
N ILE A 168 -5.60 -13.42 2.07
CA ILE A 168 -5.97 -14.67 2.76
C ILE A 168 -7.47 -14.96 2.65
N ILE A 169 -8.32 -13.96 2.93
CA ILE A 169 -9.78 -14.12 2.86
C ILE A 169 -10.24 -14.43 1.43
N SER A 170 -9.63 -13.76 0.44
CA SER A 170 -9.86 -14.02 -0.96
C SER A 170 -9.53 -15.48 -1.33
N ALA A 171 -8.34 -15.97 -0.96
CA ALA A 171 -7.93 -17.35 -1.21
C ALA A 171 -8.84 -18.34 -0.50
N LEU A 172 -9.10 -18.14 0.80
CA LEU A 172 -9.91 -19.03 1.64
C LEU A 172 -11.35 -19.20 1.13
N LYS A 173 -11.96 -18.12 0.66
CA LYS A 173 -13.37 -18.11 0.19
C LYS A 173 -13.46 -18.12 -1.34
N ASN A 174 -12.34 -18.21 -2.03
CA ASN A 174 -12.24 -18.20 -3.48
C ASN A 174 -12.99 -17.01 -4.10
N VAL A 175 -12.88 -15.81 -3.49
CA VAL A 175 -13.48 -14.56 -3.95
C VAL A 175 -12.42 -13.70 -4.62
N PRO A 176 -12.55 -13.36 -5.91
CA PRO A 176 -11.48 -12.64 -6.61
C PRO A 176 -11.30 -11.20 -6.09
N ILE A 177 -10.06 -10.72 -6.12
CA ILE A 177 -9.69 -9.34 -5.81
C ILE A 177 -9.62 -8.53 -7.11
N LYS A 178 -10.20 -7.34 -7.09
CA LYS A 178 -10.14 -6.36 -8.18
C LYS A 178 -8.73 -5.78 -8.28
N GLN A 179 -8.02 -6.04 -9.37
CA GLN A 179 -6.60 -5.67 -9.49
C GLN A 179 -6.36 -4.17 -9.76
N GLU A 180 -7.38 -3.40 -10.10
CA GLU A 180 -7.35 -1.94 -10.18
C GLU A 180 -7.35 -1.24 -8.81
N TYR A 181 -7.31 -2.00 -7.73
CA TYR A 181 -7.18 -1.53 -6.35
C TYR A 181 -5.77 -1.76 -5.80
N ALA A 182 -5.27 -0.79 -5.06
CA ALA A 182 -4.14 -0.99 -4.15
C ALA A 182 -4.56 -0.57 -2.74
N MET A 183 -3.86 -1.07 -1.73
CA MET A 183 -4.25 -0.79 -0.36
C MET A 183 -3.06 -0.71 0.60
N THR A 184 -3.23 0.08 1.65
CA THR A 184 -2.32 0.14 2.79
C THR A 184 -3.09 0.45 4.06
N GLY A 185 -2.69 -0.15 5.15
CA GLY A 185 -3.29 0.03 6.47
C GLY A 185 -2.77 -1.01 7.44
N SER A 186 -2.53 -0.61 8.68
CA SER A 186 -2.33 -1.53 9.79
C SER A 186 -3.69 -2.06 10.24
N LEU A 187 -3.71 -3.22 10.90
CA LEU A 187 -4.93 -3.91 11.27
C LEU A 187 -4.87 -4.39 12.72
N SER A 188 -5.81 -3.89 13.53
CA SER A 188 -5.97 -4.39 14.89
C SER A 188 -6.57 -5.81 14.89
N VAL A 189 -6.37 -6.56 15.96
CA VAL A 189 -6.98 -7.89 16.15
C VAL A 189 -8.51 -7.87 16.19
N ARG A 190 -9.12 -6.68 16.34
CA ARG A 190 -10.56 -6.48 16.28
C ARG A 190 -11.10 -6.20 14.88
N GLY A 191 -10.19 -5.98 13.91
CA GLY A 191 -10.53 -5.67 12.53
C GLY A 191 -10.64 -4.17 12.22
N GLU A 192 -10.15 -3.30 13.12
CA GLU A 192 -10.06 -1.85 12.89
C GLU A 192 -8.85 -1.52 12.03
N VAL A 193 -9.02 -0.62 11.07
CA VAL A 193 -7.92 -0.16 10.22
C VAL A 193 -7.25 1.04 10.87
N LEU A 194 -5.98 0.85 11.21
CA LEU A 194 -5.16 1.81 11.94
C LEU A 194 -4.28 2.65 11.00
N PRO A 195 -3.89 3.88 11.44
CA PRO A 195 -3.07 4.78 10.64
C PRO A 195 -1.67 4.23 10.34
N ILE A 196 -1.10 4.67 9.23
CA ILE A 196 0.22 4.26 8.75
C ILE A 196 1.08 5.48 8.37
N GLY A 197 2.39 5.28 8.25
CA GLY A 197 3.32 6.28 7.75
C GLY A 197 3.38 6.36 6.23
N GLY A 198 3.70 7.56 5.70
CA GLY A 198 4.02 7.75 4.29
C GLY A 198 2.86 7.63 3.31
N VAL A 199 1.62 7.91 3.73
CA VAL A 199 0.42 7.74 2.91
C VAL A 199 0.51 8.46 1.56
N SER A 200 1.02 9.69 1.52
CA SER A 200 1.16 10.45 0.26
C SER A 200 2.11 9.77 -0.73
N ALA A 201 3.28 9.30 -0.26
CA ALA A 201 4.25 8.59 -1.10
C ALA A 201 3.67 7.25 -1.62
N LYS A 202 2.93 6.54 -0.79
CA LYS A 202 2.25 5.30 -1.17
C LYS A 202 1.20 5.53 -2.26
N ILE A 203 0.41 6.61 -2.14
CA ILE A 203 -0.58 6.98 -3.17
C ILE A 203 0.12 7.39 -4.46
N GLU A 204 1.22 8.16 -4.39
CA GLU A 204 2.01 8.51 -5.58
C GLU A 204 2.51 7.26 -6.31
N ALA A 205 3.02 6.26 -5.59
CA ALA A 205 3.44 4.98 -6.18
C ALA A 205 2.27 4.22 -6.85
N ALA A 206 1.09 4.23 -6.24
CA ALA A 206 -0.11 3.65 -6.84
C ALA A 206 -0.49 4.34 -8.16
N ILE A 207 -0.43 5.68 -8.21
CA ILE A 207 -0.67 6.46 -9.43
C ILE A 207 0.35 6.11 -10.51
N ASP A 208 1.64 6.07 -10.16
CA ASP A 208 2.72 5.79 -11.10
C ASP A 208 2.69 4.33 -11.60
N ALA A 209 2.16 3.42 -10.80
CA ALA A 209 1.86 2.04 -11.20
C ALA A 209 0.64 1.93 -12.14
N GLY A 210 -0.23 2.94 -12.21
CA GLY A 210 -1.44 2.91 -13.04
C GLY A 210 -2.67 2.37 -12.31
N ILE A 211 -2.63 2.29 -10.98
CA ILE A 211 -3.76 1.92 -10.13
C ILE A 211 -4.85 3.00 -10.20
N LYS A 212 -6.10 2.58 -10.21
CA LYS A 212 -7.28 3.45 -10.30
C LYS A 212 -7.87 3.81 -8.94
N ASN A 213 -7.80 2.90 -7.98
CA ASN A 213 -8.43 3.02 -6.67
C ASN A 213 -7.41 2.69 -5.57
N VAL A 214 -7.33 3.52 -4.54
CA VAL A 214 -6.47 3.26 -3.39
C VAL A 214 -7.27 3.27 -2.09
N ILE A 215 -7.16 2.20 -1.32
CA ILE A 215 -7.76 2.05 0.00
C ILE A 215 -6.74 2.47 1.04
N VAL A 216 -7.13 3.42 1.91
CA VAL A 216 -6.28 3.98 2.96
C VAL A 216 -7.04 4.10 4.28
N PRO A 217 -6.35 4.12 5.44
CA PRO A 217 -7.01 4.40 6.70
C PRO A 217 -7.67 5.78 6.69
N LYS A 218 -8.90 5.89 7.19
CA LYS A 218 -9.63 7.17 7.28
C LYS A 218 -8.85 8.20 8.09
N SER A 219 -8.19 7.78 9.13
CA SER A 219 -7.33 8.63 9.98
C SER A 219 -6.17 9.29 9.23
N ASN A 220 -5.70 8.69 8.11
CA ASN A 220 -4.63 9.26 7.30
C ASN A 220 -5.09 10.25 6.22
N VAL A 221 -6.39 10.46 6.03
CA VAL A 221 -6.88 11.39 4.99
C VAL A 221 -6.32 12.80 5.19
N GLN A 222 -6.19 13.24 6.43
CA GLN A 222 -5.60 14.54 6.78
C GLN A 222 -4.11 14.66 6.43
N ASP A 223 -3.40 13.54 6.28
CA ASP A 223 -1.96 13.49 5.98
C ASP A 223 -1.68 13.42 4.47
N ILE A 224 -2.73 13.37 3.64
CA ILE A 224 -2.58 13.28 2.19
C ILE A 224 -2.23 14.65 1.61
N VAL A 225 -1.02 14.74 1.05
CA VAL A 225 -0.49 15.94 0.41
C VAL A 225 -0.12 15.61 -1.03
N LEU A 226 -1.04 15.82 -1.95
CA LEU A 226 -0.89 15.57 -3.39
C LEU A 226 -1.30 16.81 -4.18
N THR A 227 -0.75 16.97 -5.39
CA THR A 227 -1.19 18.01 -6.30
C THR A 227 -2.60 17.71 -6.86
N PRO A 228 -3.39 18.73 -7.24
CA PRO A 228 -4.71 18.51 -7.83
C PRO A 228 -4.68 17.61 -9.07
N GLU A 229 -3.62 17.68 -9.88
CA GLU A 229 -3.44 16.85 -11.08
C GLU A 229 -3.24 15.37 -10.70
N ARG A 230 -2.54 15.09 -9.58
CA ARG A 230 -2.37 13.73 -9.06
C ARG A 230 -3.67 13.18 -8.48
N LEU A 231 -4.39 13.99 -7.71
CA LEU A 231 -5.67 13.60 -7.13
C LEU A 231 -6.73 13.22 -8.18
N LYS A 232 -6.71 13.85 -9.36
CA LYS A 232 -7.61 13.51 -10.48
C LYS A 232 -7.34 12.12 -11.08
N LYS A 233 -6.16 11.53 -10.87
CA LYS A 233 -5.75 10.26 -11.48
C LYS A 233 -6.16 9.03 -10.68
N ILE A 234 -6.56 9.19 -9.42
CA ILE A 234 -6.83 8.08 -8.52
C ILE A 234 -8.02 8.38 -7.62
N LYS A 235 -8.86 7.37 -7.38
CA LYS A 235 -9.92 7.44 -6.37
C LYS A 235 -9.38 6.97 -5.02
N ILE A 236 -9.43 7.84 -4.02
CA ILE A 236 -9.04 7.52 -2.64
C ILE A 236 -10.27 7.03 -1.89
N LEU A 237 -10.16 5.87 -1.26
CA LEU A 237 -11.22 5.19 -0.52
C LEU A 237 -10.81 5.08 0.95
N PRO A 238 -11.27 6.00 1.81
CA PRO A 238 -11.00 5.94 3.24
C PRO A 238 -11.82 4.82 3.90
N VAL A 239 -11.16 4.02 4.74
CA VAL A 239 -11.79 2.91 5.48
C VAL A 239 -11.44 2.93 6.96
N GLU A 240 -12.32 2.38 7.80
CA GLU A 240 -12.16 2.26 9.25
C GLU A 240 -12.08 0.79 9.70
N THR A 241 -12.61 -0.14 8.88
CA THR A 241 -12.66 -1.56 9.22
C THR A 241 -12.24 -2.45 8.05
N ILE A 242 -11.75 -3.64 8.37
CA ILE A 242 -11.40 -4.64 7.35
C ILE A 242 -12.62 -5.03 6.50
N LEU A 243 -13.81 -5.01 7.08
CA LEU A 243 -15.04 -5.34 6.34
C LEU A 243 -15.30 -4.33 5.21
N GLN A 244 -15.03 -3.03 5.44
CA GLN A 244 -15.10 -2.02 4.40
C GLN A 244 -14.06 -2.26 3.30
N VAL A 245 -12.84 -2.64 3.68
CA VAL A 245 -11.78 -3.01 2.71
C VAL A 245 -12.25 -4.16 1.81
N LEU A 246 -12.75 -5.24 2.40
CA LEU A 246 -13.20 -6.42 1.68
C LEU A 246 -14.39 -6.11 0.76
N LYS A 247 -15.34 -5.30 1.23
CA LYS A 247 -16.49 -4.87 0.42
C LYS A 247 -16.06 -4.13 -0.84
N GLU A 248 -15.07 -3.25 -0.74
CA GLU A 248 -14.58 -2.47 -1.88
C GLU A 248 -13.67 -3.28 -2.81
N ALA A 249 -12.71 -4.02 -2.25
CA ALA A 249 -11.64 -4.64 -2.99
C ALA A 249 -12.02 -5.97 -3.66
N LEU A 250 -12.94 -6.75 -3.07
CA LEU A 250 -13.32 -8.05 -3.60
C LEU A 250 -14.50 -7.94 -4.57
N ASP A 251 -14.55 -8.88 -5.51
CA ASP A 251 -15.67 -9.06 -6.41
C ASP A 251 -16.65 -10.10 -5.84
N TRP A 252 -17.72 -9.62 -5.25
CA TRP A 252 -18.72 -10.44 -4.57
C TRP A 252 -19.77 -11.04 -5.49
N THR A 253 -19.65 -10.90 -6.80
CA THR A 253 -20.62 -11.41 -7.77
C THR A 253 -20.81 -12.91 -7.59
N GLY A 254 -22.04 -13.32 -7.27
CA GLY A 254 -22.41 -14.70 -6.97
C GLY A 254 -21.94 -15.24 -5.61
N LYS A 255 -21.41 -14.37 -4.73
CA LYS A 255 -20.90 -14.71 -3.39
C LYS A 255 -21.38 -13.76 -2.30
N GLU A 256 -22.49 -13.09 -2.53
CA GLU A 256 -23.07 -12.08 -1.63
C GLU A 256 -23.44 -12.65 -0.26
N SER A 257 -23.74 -13.94 -0.19
CA SER A 257 -24.03 -14.64 1.08
C SER A 257 -22.84 -14.64 2.04
N ILE A 258 -21.61 -14.79 1.51
CA ILE A 258 -20.38 -14.76 2.32
C ILE A 258 -20.20 -13.37 2.92
N LEU A 259 -20.40 -12.31 2.12
CA LEU A 259 -20.32 -10.95 2.61
C LEU A 259 -21.34 -10.66 3.71
N LYS A 260 -22.59 -11.14 3.56
CA LYS A 260 -23.62 -11.01 4.58
C LYS A 260 -23.25 -11.73 5.88
N GLN A 261 -22.71 -12.95 5.80
CA GLN A 261 -22.23 -13.69 6.97
C GLN A 261 -21.18 -12.88 7.75
N MET A 262 -20.21 -12.26 7.05
CA MET A 262 -19.16 -11.44 7.67
C MET A 262 -19.71 -10.15 8.31
N GLN A 263 -20.83 -9.62 7.83
CA GLN A 263 -21.49 -8.44 8.39
C GLN A 263 -22.25 -8.73 9.68
N GLY A 264 -22.63 -9.99 9.91
CA GLY A 264 -23.34 -10.44 11.12
C GLY A 264 -22.41 -10.94 12.23
N ALA A 265 -21.10 -11.04 11.99
CA ALA A 265 -20.09 -11.48 12.95
C ALA A 265 -19.39 -10.28 13.64
#